data_2655b0094b4872d79af030448f8e2cf2
#
_entry.id   2655b0094b4872d79af030448f8e2cf2
#
_cell.length_a   1.000
_cell.length_b   1.000
_cell.length_c   1.000
_cell.angle_alpha   90.00
_cell.angle_beta   90.00
_cell.angle_gamma   90.00
#
_symmetry.space_group_name_H-M   'P 1'
#
loop_
_entity.id
_entity.type
_entity.pdbx_description
1 polymer ?
#
loop_
_entity_poly.entity_id
_entity_poly.type
_entity_poly.pdbx_seq_one_letter_code
_entity_poly.pdbx_strand_id
1 'polypeptide(L)'
;MEEIISIDKGQLSDINSILEIENDCFGEESFTRDQFKYLIEKAKGALFCLKLNNSTTAYVSVLINERWSYGRIYSIAVSPQSRGKGLAQLLINRVVEFAVEKRLRNIFLEVRVENSAAIALYKKNGFVVKETKENYYGNWEDAYSMCKTLEREL
;
A
#
# COMPACT_ATOMS: atom_id res chain seq x y z
N MET A 1 -20.32 12.24 16.38
CA MET A 1 -20.62 10.92 15.82
C MET A 1 -19.33 10.14 15.59
N GLU A 2 -19.33 8.92 16.04
CA GLU A 2 -18.18 8.05 15.81
C GLU A 2 -18.12 7.61 14.35
N GLU A 3 -16.92 7.68 13.79
CA GLU A 3 -16.69 7.15 12.45
C GLU A 3 -16.55 5.63 12.51
N ILE A 4 -17.25 4.94 11.63
CA ILE A 4 -17.13 3.48 11.50
C ILE A 4 -16.10 3.18 10.44
N ILE A 5 -15.01 2.51 10.85
CA ILE A 5 -13.92 2.15 9.97
C ILE A 5 -13.98 0.65 9.70
N SER A 6 -13.91 0.25 8.43
CA SER A 6 -13.75 -1.15 8.05
C SER A 6 -12.66 -1.30 7.01
N ILE A 7 -11.95 -2.43 7.05
CA ILE A 7 -10.94 -2.78 6.07
C ILE A 7 -11.27 -4.18 5.55
N ASP A 8 -11.57 -4.28 4.27
CA ASP A 8 -11.94 -5.54 3.63
C ASP A 8 -11.19 -5.69 2.31
N LYS A 9 -11.15 -6.91 1.79
CA LYS A 9 -10.60 -7.14 0.45
C LYS A 9 -11.41 -6.36 -0.58
N GLY A 10 -10.73 -5.68 -1.47
CA GLY A 10 -11.35 -4.93 -2.54
C GLY A 10 -12.09 -5.85 -3.51
N GLN A 11 -13.22 -5.36 -4.00
CA GLN A 11 -14.05 -6.03 -4.98
C GLN A 11 -14.14 -5.20 -6.25
N LEU A 12 -14.60 -5.79 -7.34
CA LEU A 12 -14.78 -5.05 -8.59
C LEU A 12 -15.68 -3.82 -8.43
N SER A 13 -16.66 -3.90 -7.55
CA SER A 13 -17.53 -2.76 -7.24
C SER A 13 -16.80 -1.59 -6.58
N ASP A 14 -15.59 -1.81 -6.06
CA ASP A 14 -14.80 -0.74 -5.43
C ASP A 14 -13.92 0.02 -6.42
N ILE A 15 -13.79 -0.45 -7.67
CA ILE A 15 -12.83 0.09 -8.63
C ILE A 15 -13.03 1.59 -8.89
N ASN A 16 -14.27 2.05 -9.05
CA ASN A 16 -14.51 3.47 -9.34
C ASN A 16 -14.00 4.37 -8.21
N SER A 17 -14.23 3.97 -6.97
CA SER A 17 -13.75 4.71 -5.79
C SER A 17 -12.22 4.66 -5.69
N ILE A 18 -11.63 3.51 -5.95
CA ILE A 18 -10.17 3.34 -5.95
C ILE A 18 -9.53 4.23 -7.02
N LEU A 19 -10.09 4.26 -8.23
CA LEU A 19 -9.58 5.10 -9.33
C LEU A 19 -9.66 6.58 -8.99
N GLU A 20 -10.72 7.01 -8.33
CA GLU A 20 -10.86 8.39 -7.89
C GLU A 20 -9.74 8.77 -6.91
N ILE A 21 -9.48 7.93 -5.92
CA ILE A 21 -8.40 8.14 -4.96
C ILE A 21 -7.04 8.15 -5.67
N GLU A 22 -6.82 7.20 -6.55
CA GLU A 22 -5.56 7.07 -7.30
C GLU A 22 -5.31 8.31 -8.14
N ASN A 23 -6.31 8.78 -8.89
CA ASN A 23 -6.19 9.97 -9.72
C ASN A 23 -5.93 11.23 -8.89
N ASP A 24 -6.59 11.36 -7.75
CA ASP A 24 -6.40 12.50 -6.85
C ASP A 24 -4.99 12.53 -6.24
N CYS A 25 -4.39 11.35 -6.01
CA CYS A 25 -3.08 11.23 -5.38
C CYS A 25 -1.92 11.26 -6.39
N PHE A 26 -2.10 10.66 -7.58
CA PHE A 26 -1.00 10.38 -8.51
C PHE A 26 -1.17 10.98 -9.90
N GLY A 27 -2.36 11.46 -10.25
CA GLY A 27 -2.60 12.11 -11.56
C GLY A 27 -2.23 11.21 -12.75
N GLU A 28 -1.31 11.69 -13.59
CA GLU A 28 -0.90 10.95 -14.80
C GLU A 28 -0.15 9.65 -14.52
N GLU A 29 0.40 9.49 -13.34
CA GLU A 29 1.10 8.28 -12.91
C GLU A 29 0.15 7.23 -12.32
N SER A 30 -1.15 7.49 -12.36
CA SER A 30 -2.18 6.60 -11.82
C SER A 30 -2.23 5.27 -12.56
N PHE A 31 -2.53 4.21 -11.81
CA PHE A 31 -2.84 2.92 -12.39
C PHE A 31 -4.18 3.00 -13.13
N THR A 32 -4.33 2.17 -14.15
CA THR A 32 -5.55 2.09 -14.95
C THR A 32 -6.57 1.17 -14.28
N ARG A 33 -7.81 1.25 -14.79
CA ARG A 33 -8.88 0.33 -14.39
C ARG A 33 -8.48 -1.13 -14.58
N ASP A 34 -7.86 -1.47 -15.71
CA ASP A 34 -7.44 -2.84 -16.00
C ASP A 34 -6.38 -3.34 -15.03
N GLN A 35 -5.45 -2.45 -14.62
CA GLN A 35 -4.44 -2.80 -13.62
C GLN A 35 -5.09 -3.11 -12.26
N PHE A 36 -6.05 -2.33 -11.82
CA PHE A 36 -6.78 -2.60 -10.58
C PHE A 36 -7.62 -3.87 -10.67
N LYS A 37 -8.26 -4.09 -11.82
CA LYS A 37 -8.99 -5.32 -12.04
C LYS A 37 -8.09 -6.55 -11.91
N TYR A 38 -6.90 -6.49 -12.50
CA TYR A 38 -5.91 -7.56 -12.37
C TYR A 38 -5.49 -7.78 -10.91
N LEU A 39 -5.22 -6.69 -10.17
CA LEU A 39 -4.83 -6.78 -8.76
C LEU A 39 -5.93 -7.42 -7.90
N ILE A 40 -7.18 -7.16 -8.22
CA ILE A 40 -8.32 -7.71 -7.46
C ILE A 40 -8.59 -9.18 -7.83
N GLU A 41 -8.58 -9.52 -9.11
CA GLU A 41 -9.05 -10.83 -9.59
C GLU A 41 -7.96 -11.88 -9.72
N LYS A 42 -6.75 -11.50 -10.14
CA LYS A 42 -5.75 -12.46 -10.64
C LYS A 42 -4.40 -12.41 -9.95
N ALA A 43 -4.00 -11.27 -9.43
CA ALA A 43 -2.67 -11.14 -8.85
C ALA A 43 -2.55 -11.97 -7.57
N LYS A 44 -1.35 -12.54 -7.35
CA LYS A 44 -1.03 -13.17 -6.06
C LYS A 44 -0.76 -12.08 -5.04
N GLY A 45 -1.64 -11.96 -4.08
CA GLY A 45 -1.56 -10.94 -3.07
C GLY A 45 -2.93 -10.54 -2.59
N ALA A 46 -3.09 -9.28 -2.26
CA ALA A 46 -4.37 -8.72 -1.83
C ALA A 46 -4.42 -7.23 -2.11
N LEU A 47 -5.62 -6.75 -2.37
CA LEU A 47 -5.92 -5.33 -2.36
C LEU A 47 -6.95 -5.12 -1.25
N PHE A 48 -6.61 -4.26 -0.29
CA PHE A 48 -7.51 -3.94 0.82
C PHE A 48 -8.05 -2.54 0.65
N CYS A 49 -9.36 -2.39 0.85
CA CYS A 49 -10.03 -1.10 0.86
C CYS A 49 -10.39 -0.73 2.30
N LEU A 50 -10.08 0.50 2.68
CA LEU A 50 -10.51 1.08 3.94
C LEU A 50 -11.72 1.96 3.68
N LYS A 51 -12.81 1.70 4.40
CA LYS A 51 -14.04 2.48 4.29
C LYS A 51 -14.32 3.23 5.58
N LEU A 52 -14.63 4.50 5.43
CA LEU A 52 -15.19 5.32 6.49
C LEU A 52 -16.70 5.44 6.23
N ASN A 53 -17.51 4.96 7.17
CA ASN A 53 -18.97 5.01 7.04
C ASN A 53 -19.45 4.47 5.70
N ASN A 54 -18.89 3.31 5.26
CA ASN A 54 -19.20 2.62 4.00
C ASN A 54 -18.69 3.32 2.73
N SER A 55 -17.92 4.39 2.86
CA SER A 55 -17.32 5.07 1.71
C SER A 55 -15.83 4.72 1.60
N THR A 56 -15.39 4.19 0.46
CA THR A 56 -13.99 3.87 0.23
C THR A 56 -13.15 5.13 0.26
N THR A 57 -12.21 5.19 1.18
CA THR A 57 -11.43 6.39 1.49
C THR A 57 -9.94 6.17 1.29
N ALA A 58 -9.49 4.92 1.34
CA ALA A 58 -8.09 4.56 1.18
C ALA A 58 -7.97 3.14 0.68
N TYR A 59 -6.82 2.80 0.13
CA TYR A 59 -6.56 1.42 -0.29
C TYR A 59 -5.07 1.12 -0.19
N VAL A 60 -4.74 -0.17 -0.18
CA VAL A 60 -3.38 -0.66 -0.29
C VAL A 60 -3.39 -1.94 -1.12
N SER A 61 -2.42 -2.10 -2.01
CA SER A 61 -2.20 -3.35 -2.72
C SER A 61 -0.86 -3.95 -2.33
N VAL A 62 -0.85 -5.26 -2.12
CA VAL A 62 0.36 -6.02 -1.81
C VAL A 62 0.43 -7.23 -2.73
N LEU A 63 1.60 -7.43 -3.34
CA LEU A 63 1.89 -8.57 -4.20
C LEU A 63 2.81 -9.54 -3.46
N ILE A 64 2.57 -10.83 -3.63
CA ILE A 64 3.37 -11.88 -2.99
C ILE A 64 4.34 -12.49 -3.99
N ASN A 65 5.60 -12.60 -3.58
CA ASN A 65 6.60 -13.43 -4.26
C ASN A 65 6.79 -14.69 -3.40
N GLU A 66 6.23 -15.81 -3.86
CA GLU A 66 6.28 -17.07 -3.12
C GLU A 66 7.68 -17.67 -3.06
N ARG A 67 8.43 -17.53 -4.14
CA ARG A 67 9.78 -18.08 -4.25
C ARG A 67 10.70 -17.54 -3.16
N TRP A 68 10.65 -16.21 -2.95
CA TRP A 68 11.53 -15.53 -2.00
C TRP A 68 10.83 -15.17 -0.70
N SER A 69 9.56 -15.55 -0.57
CA SER A 69 8.74 -15.39 0.65
C SER A 69 8.66 -13.94 1.14
N TYR A 70 8.33 -13.02 0.22
CA TYR A 70 8.11 -11.63 0.60
C TYR A 70 6.83 -11.06 0.00
N GLY A 71 6.30 -10.04 0.65
CA GLY A 71 5.25 -9.20 0.11
C GLY A 71 5.84 -7.86 -0.33
N ARG A 72 5.29 -7.27 -1.36
CA ARG A 72 5.65 -5.92 -1.79
C ARG A 72 4.41 -5.07 -1.79
N ILE A 73 4.44 -3.97 -1.04
CA ILE A 73 3.41 -2.94 -1.15
C ILE A 73 3.61 -2.26 -2.48
N TYR A 74 2.67 -2.48 -3.39
CA TYR A 74 2.76 -1.97 -4.75
C TYR A 74 2.18 -0.56 -4.86
N SER A 75 1.11 -0.29 -4.11
CA SER A 75 0.48 1.02 -4.06
C SER A 75 -0.26 1.18 -2.73
N ILE A 76 -0.22 2.37 -2.19
CA ILE A 76 -0.98 2.76 -0.99
C ILE A 76 -1.38 4.22 -1.15
N ALA A 77 -2.65 4.52 -0.91
CA ALA A 77 -3.14 5.89 -1.04
C ALA A 77 -4.31 6.15 -0.11
N VAL A 78 -4.35 7.36 0.43
CA VAL A 78 -5.45 7.88 1.24
C VAL A 78 -6.01 9.10 0.53
N SER A 79 -7.34 9.16 0.41
CA SER A 79 -8.02 10.32 -0.17
C SER A 79 -7.51 11.61 0.47
N PRO A 80 -7.19 12.65 -0.31
CA PRO A 80 -6.68 13.91 0.27
C PRO A 80 -7.55 14.50 1.36
N GLN A 81 -8.87 14.35 1.26
CA GLN A 81 -9.81 14.89 2.25
C GLN A 81 -9.76 14.15 3.59
N SER A 82 -9.18 12.96 3.62
CA SER A 82 -9.16 12.09 4.80
C SER A 82 -7.78 11.89 5.38
N ARG A 83 -6.80 12.67 4.95
CA ARG A 83 -5.44 12.63 5.50
C ARG A 83 -5.41 13.18 6.91
N GLY A 84 -4.43 12.76 7.69
CA GLY A 84 -4.28 13.19 9.08
C GLY A 84 -5.13 12.44 10.09
N LYS A 85 -5.81 11.38 9.67
CA LYS A 85 -6.66 10.54 10.53
C LYS A 85 -6.03 9.21 10.92
N GLY A 86 -4.79 8.96 10.51
CA GLY A 86 -4.10 7.70 10.81
C GLY A 86 -4.52 6.53 9.93
N LEU A 87 -5.16 6.77 8.79
CA LEU A 87 -5.68 5.70 7.94
C LEU A 87 -4.59 4.87 7.27
N ALA A 88 -3.49 5.52 6.85
CA ALA A 88 -2.35 4.80 6.26
C ALA A 88 -1.75 3.83 7.28
N GLN A 89 -1.69 4.22 8.56
CA GLN A 89 -1.21 3.34 9.61
C GLN A 89 -2.08 2.09 9.73
N LEU A 90 -3.39 2.23 9.64
CA LEU A 90 -4.31 1.09 9.70
C LEU A 90 -4.11 0.15 8.52
N LEU A 91 -3.87 0.70 7.34
CA LEU A 91 -3.59 -0.11 6.15
C LEU A 91 -2.26 -0.86 6.30
N ILE A 92 -1.22 -0.21 6.82
CA ILE A 92 0.07 -0.87 7.08
C ILE A 92 -0.12 -2.01 8.09
N ASN A 93 -0.88 -1.79 9.15
CA ASN A 93 -1.20 -2.82 10.13
C ASN A 93 -1.86 -4.04 9.46
N ARG A 94 -2.80 -3.78 8.56
CA ARG A 94 -3.50 -4.86 7.83
C ARG A 94 -2.58 -5.64 6.90
N VAL A 95 -1.65 -4.95 6.23
CA VAL A 95 -0.65 -5.61 5.39
C VAL A 95 0.26 -6.50 6.23
N VAL A 96 0.70 -6.02 7.40
CA VAL A 96 1.54 -6.82 8.30
C VAL A 96 0.80 -8.07 8.76
N GLU A 97 -0.47 -7.94 9.17
CA GLU A 97 -1.30 -9.09 9.53
C GLU A 97 -1.38 -10.09 8.37
N PHE A 98 -1.65 -9.61 7.18
CA PHE A 98 -1.72 -10.44 5.97
C PHE A 98 -0.40 -11.17 5.71
N ALA A 99 0.71 -10.46 5.83
CA ALA A 99 2.03 -11.05 5.61
C ALA A 99 2.35 -12.13 6.65
N VAL A 100 1.97 -11.92 7.90
CA VAL A 100 2.13 -12.93 8.97
C VAL A 100 1.25 -14.15 8.68
N GLU A 101 -0.01 -13.94 8.30
CA GLU A 101 -0.93 -15.03 7.92
C GLU A 101 -0.37 -15.87 6.78
N LYS A 102 0.29 -15.24 5.81
CA LYS A 102 0.91 -15.90 4.66
C LYS A 102 2.32 -16.41 4.92
N ARG A 103 2.83 -16.23 6.13
CA ARG A 103 4.17 -16.68 6.56
C ARG A 103 5.29 -16.07 5.70
N LEU A 104 5.12 -14.82 5.29
CA LEU A 104 6.15 -14.11 4.54
C LEU A 104 7.27 -13.67 5.48
N ARG A 105 8.48 -13.55 4.94
CA ARG A 105 9.67 -13.15 5.71
C ARG A 105 9.85 -11.65 5.78
N ASN A 106 9.50 -10.99 4.70
CA ASN A 106 9.77 -9.56 4.54
C ASN A 106 8.63 -8.88 3.83
N ILE A 107 8.54 -7.57 4.05
CA ILE A 107 7.67 -6.68 3.26
C ILE A 107 8.57 -5.61 2.67
N PHE A 108 8.49 -5.42 1.35
CA PHE A 108 9.23 -4.39 0.62
C PHE A 108 8.29 -3.32 0.09
N LEU A 109 8.82 -2.14 -0.11
CA LEU A 109 8.15 -1.04 -0.80
C LEU A 109 9.18 -0.11 -1.40
N GLU A 110 8.75 0.69 -2.38
CA GLU A 110 9.53 1.81 -2.88
C GLU A 110 8.78 3.10 -2.56
N VAL A 111 9.54 4.14 -2.22
CA VAL A 111 8.99 5.44 -1.87
C VAL A 111 9.90 6.52 -2.43
N ARG A 112 9.31 7.62 -2.94
CA ARG A 112 10.10 8.75 -3.41
C ARG A 112 10.95 9.31 -2.29
N VAL A 113 12.21 9.62 -2.59
CA VAL A 113 13.15 10.17 -1.58
C VAL A 113 12.64 11.49 -1.00
N GLU A 114 11.82 12.22 -1.74
CA GLU A 114 11.24 13.49 -1.31
C GLU A 114 10.01 13.35 -0.41
N ASN A 115 9.41 12.16 -0.36
CA ASN A 115 8.19 11.92 0.42
C ASN A 115 8.53 11.68 1.89
N SER A 116 8.93 12.75 2.58
CA SER A 116 9.38 12.67 3.99
C SER A 116 8.32 12.12 4.92
N ALA A 117 7.05 12.46 4.70
CA ALA A 117 5.96 12.01 5.56
C ALA A 117 5.77 10.48 5.47
N ALA A 118 5.78 9.94 4.25
CA ALA A 118 5.65 8.50 4.05
C ALA A 118 6.88 7.75 4.60
N ILE A 119 8.07 8.26 4.35
CA ILE A 119 9.32 7.66 4.87
C ILE A 119 9.28 7.59 6.39
N ALA A 120 8.87 8.67 7.06
CA ALA A 120 8.76 8.71 8.52
C ALA A 120 7.76 7.67 9.03
N LEU A 121 6.61 7.54 8.36
CA LEU A 121 5.59 6.56 8.70
C LEU A 121 6.14 5.13 8.56
N TYR A 122 6.82 4.83 7.45
CA TYR A 122 7.39 3.51 7.24
C TYR A 122 8.49 3.19 8.26
N LYS A 123 9.38 4.14 8.54
CA LYS A 123 10.42 3.95 9.57
C LYS A 123 9.83 3.68 10.93
N LYS A 124 8.77 4.39 11.29
CA LYS A 124 8.04 4.17 12.55
C LYS A 124 7.49 2.75 12.64
N ASN A 125 7.18 2.13 11.51
CA ASN A 125 6.64 0.78 11.43
C ASN A 125 7.72 -0.29 11.23
N GLY A 126 8.99 0.06 11.37
CA GLY A 126 10.07 -0.91 11.31
C GLY A 126 10.66 -1.14 9.92
N PHE A 127 10.27 -0.34 8.94
CA PHE A 127 10.91 -0.39 7.63
C PHE A 127 12.24 0.35 7.66
N VAL A 128 13.23 -0.22 7.01
CA VAL A 128 14.56 0.40 6.88
C VAL A 128 14.93 0.55 5.41
N VAL A 129 15.68 1.60 5.09
CA VAL A 129 16.18 1.82 3.73
C VAL A 129 17.23 0.78 3.41
N LYS A 130 17.06 0.05 2.31
CA LYS A 130 18.00 -0.95 1.81
C LYS A 130 18.86 -0.44 0.67
N GLU A 131 18.27 0.33 -0.23
CA GLU A 131 19.00 0.91 -1.35
C GLU A 131 18.28 2.14 -1.89
N THR A 132 19.01 2.94 -2.65
CA THR A 132 18.45 4.05 -3.41
C THR A 132 18.39 3.62 -4.87
N LYS A 133 17.21 3.72 -5.48
CA LYS A 133 17.00 3.42 -6.91
C LYS A 133 16.95 4.73 -7.65
N GLU A 134 18.01 5.05 -8.38
CA GLU A 134 18.13 6.30 -9.12
C GLU A 134 17.13 6.33 -10.28
N ASN A 135 16.50 7.49 -10.46
CA ASN A 135 15.55 7.76 -11.54
C ASN A 135 14.45 6.68 -11.67
N TYR A 136 14.02 6.15 -10.53
CA TYR A 136 13.05 5.03 -10.49
C TYR A 136 11.70 5.39 -11.12
N TYR A 137 11.23 6.62 -10.87
CA TYR A 137 9.93 7.11 -11.39
C TYR A 137 10.06 7.86 -12.72
N GLY A 138 11.27 7.97 -13.28
CA GLY A 138 11.53 8.87 -14.40
C GLY A 138 11.71 10.31 -13.93
N ASN A 139 11.98 11.24 -14.86
CA ASN A 139 12.18 12.66 -14.55
C ASN A 139 13.21 12.94 -13.46
N TRP A 140 14.24 12.07 -13.33
CA TRP A 140 15.30 12.15 -12.32
C TRP A 140 14.80 12.01 -10.88
N GLU A 141 13.63 11.43 -10.70
CA GLU A 141 13.07 11.16 -9.37
C GLU A 141 13.56 9.82 -8.85
N ASP A 142 14.24 9.85 -7.71
CA ASP A 142 14.78 8.67 -7.06
C ASP A 142 13.78 8.06 -6.07
N ALA A 143 13.96 6.77 -5.80
CA ALA A 143 13.21 6.06 -4.77
C ALA A 143 14.14 5.39 -3.77
N TYR A 144 13.68 5.31 -2.54
CA TYR A 144 14.24 4.37 -1.58
C TYR A 144 13.50 3.04 -1.71
N SER A 145 14.26 1.95 -1.72
CA SER A 145 13.71 0.63 -1.46
C SER A 145 13.79 0.39 0.04
N MET A 146 12.66 0.14 0.66
CA MET A 146 12.58 -0.09 2.10
C MET A 146 12.08 -1.50 2.38
N CYS A 147 12.52 -2.05 3.50
CA CYS A 147 12.18 -3.41 3.90
C CYS A 147 11.84 -3.49 5.38
N LYS A 148 10.77 -4.21 5.68
CA LYS A 148 10.46 -4.63 7.04
C LYS A 148 10.66 -6.13 7.13
N THR A 149 11.52 -6.56 8.04
CA THR A 149 11.71 -7.98 8.35
C THR A 149 10.66 -8.40 9.37
N LEU A 150 9.97 -9.50 9.08
CA LEU A 150 8.96 -10.04 9.99
C LEU A 150 9.61 -11.05 10.91
N GLU A 151 9.33 -10.93 12.22
CA GLU A 151 9.79 -11.91 13.19
C GLU A 151 8.99 -13.20 13.02
N ARG A 152 9.71 -14.32 13.05
CA ARG A 152 9.08 -15.62 13.05
C ARG A 152 9.17 -16.22 14.44
N GLU A 153 8.05 -16.74 14.92
CA GLU A 153 8.08 -17.64 16.07
C GLU A 153 8.67 -18.98 15.60
N LEU A 154 9.69 -19.40 16.30
CA LEU A 154 10.32 -20.71 16.07
C LEU A 154 9.49 -21.82 16.69
#